data_8ae861023d5c39e3c8321bd5dbc31ac9
#
_entry.id   8ae861023d5c39e3c8321bd5dbc31ac9
#
_cell.length_a   1.000
_cell.length_b   1.000
_cell.length_c   1.000
_cell.angle_alpha   90.00
_cell.angle_beta   90.00
_cell.angle_gamma   90.00
#
_symmetry.space_group_name_H-M   'P 1'
#
loop_
_entity.id
_entity.type
_entity.pdbx_description
1 polymer ?
#
loop_
_entity_poly.entity_id
_entity_poly.type
_entity_poly.pdbx_seq_one_letter_code
_entity_poly.pdbx_strand_id
1 'polypeptide(L)'
;MSAVGSADEVRSPAAARLAPSSGRWRALLLAAVAACAACGIIYELALLTLSASLDGGGIVATSLIVAGYIAALGVGALVVKPLLAHAAISFIAVEALLGIVGGLSAAALYVVFAFVDGSTWVLAVSTALIGGLVGAEVPLLMTLLHQGRTRPEQDQAADAGRTLADLNAADYLGALLGGLVWPFLLLPQLGMIRGAAATGMINLAAAAVVAVFLLRQVVSIRQLVLALCALAAAAALLGTLLLRSADIETTSRQRLYADPIIAYRHTAYQEIVVTRRGNDTRLYLDGGLQFSTRDEYRYTESLVYPALGDGARSVLVLGGGDGLAARELLRVPGISKIVQVELDPAVIDIARTTLRGANGGSLDNPRVAVVTEDAMNWLRRPTVDRFDAVIVDLPDPDTPMLGRLYSTEFYALIARALRPGGLMVVQAGSPFSTPTAYWRTVSTIRAAGYAVTPYHVHVPTFGDWGFALAQRAGTAPAPRVPANAPPLRFLNQQVLDAAGVFSGDIGPRPVEPSTLDNPRIVEDMRHGYD
;
A
#
# COMPACT_ATOMS: atom_id res chain seq x y z
N MET A 1 -50.54 20.98 67.93
CA MET A 1 -50.65 21.94 66.82
C MET A 1 -49.28 22.21 66.33
N SER A 2 -48.95 21.67 65.19
CA SER A 2 -47.90 22.15 64.29
C SER A 2 -47.91 21.26 63.02
N ALA A 3 -48.26 21.87 61.93
CA ALA A 3 -48.33 21.25 60.63
C ALA A 3 -46.92 21.03 60.06
N VAL A 4 -46.66 19.81 59.62
CA VAL A 4 -45.50 19.49 58.79
C VAL A 4 -45.94 19.61 57.32
N GLY A 5 -45.42 20.62 56.64
CA GLY A 5 -45.63 20.81 55.21
C GLY A 5 -44.86 19.75 54.41
N SER A 6 -45.56 19.03 53.58
CA SER A 6 -45.01 18.13 52.56
C SER A 6 -44.38 18.98 51.44
N ALA A 7 -43.08 18.85 51.28
CA ALA A 7 -42.39 19.33 50.06
C ALA A 7 -42.77 18.41 48.88
N ASP A 8 -43.64 18.90 48.02
CA ASP A 8 -43.86 18.32 46.72
C ASP A 8 -42.56 18.47 45.87
N GLU A 9 -41.82 17.38 45.73
CA GLU A 9 -40.80 17.25 44.70
C GLU A 9 -41.43 17.36 43.31
N VAL A 10 -41.24 18.50 42.69
CA VAL A 10 -41.57 18.69 41.26
C VAL A 10 -40.64 17.77 40.44
N ARG A 11 -41.08 16.55 40.25
CA ARG A 11 -40.48 15.62 39.29
C ARG A 11 -40.59 16.21 37.89
N SER A 12 -39.47 16.57 37.31
CA SER A 12 -39.38 16.97 35.91
C SER A 12 -39.94 15.87 34.98
N PRO A 13 -40.94 16.17 34.13
CA PRO A 13 -41.62 15.15 33.30
C PRO A 13 -40.72 14.51 32.22
N ALA A 14 -39.50 15.01 32.01
CA ALA A 14 -38.59 14.54 30.98
C ALA A 14 -37.82 13.24 31.39
N ALA A 15 -37.60 12.99 32.69
CA ALA A 15 -36.83 11.84 33.14
C ALA A 15 -37.62 10.50 33.08
N ALA A 16 -38.93 10.51 32.95
CA ALA A 16 -39.78 9.32 33.01
C ALA A 16 -39.97 8.60 31.65
N ARG A 17 -39.45 9.11 30.54
CA ARG A 17 -39.75 8.61 29.19
C ARG A 17 -38.67 7.72 28.54
N LEU A 18 -37.58 7.42 29.20
CA LEU A 18 -36.49 6.59 28.69
C LEU A 18 -36.47 5.17 29.29
N ALA A 19 -37.62 4.53 29.43
CA ALA A 19 -37.65 3.11 29.74
C ALA A 19 -38.04 2.28 28.50
N PRO A 20 -37.11 1.92 27.63
CA PRO A 20 -37.36 0.89 26.65
C PRO A 20 -37.10 -0.46 27.28
N SER A 21 -38.14 -1.13 27.69
CA SER A 21 -38.13 -2.51 28.18
C SER A 21 -38.00 -3.56 27.06
N SER A 22 -37.59 -3.19 25.85
CA SER A 22 -37.50 -4.13 24.75
C SER A 22 -36.04 -4.43 24.40
N GLY A 23 -35.66 -5.72 24.39
CA GLY A 23 -34.37 -6.18 23.93
C GLY A 23 -33.95 -5.68 22.53
N ARG A 24 -34.94 -5.28 21.73
CA ARG A 24 -34.76 -4.68 20.40
C ARG A 24 -34.04 -3.32 20.44
N TRP A 25 -34.33 -2.46 21.43
CA TRP A 25 -33.66 -1.16 21.56
C TRP A 25 -32.17 -1.34 21.90
N ARG A 26 -31.86 -2.27 22.84
CA ARG A 26 -30.48 -2.60 23.21
C ARG A 26 -29.70 -3.19 22.01
N ALA A 27 -30.33 -4.11 21.29
CA ALA A 27 -29.72 -4.69 20.09
C ALA A 27 -29.44 -3.64 18.99
N LEU A 28 -30.36 -2.70 18.77
CA LEU A 28 -30.17 -1.61 17.81
C LEU A 28 -29.01 -0.69 18.21
N LEU A 29 -28.91 -0.36 19.50
CA LEU A 29 -27.81 0.46 20.02
C LEU A 29 -26.47 -0.25 19.86
N LEU A 30 -26.36 -1.52 20.26
CA LEU A 30 -25.14 -2.30 20.11
C LEU A 30 -24.73 -2.47 18.64
N ALA A 31 -25.70 -2.65 17.75
CA ALA A 31 -25.45 -2.69 16.31
C ALA A 31 -24.95 -1.33 15.77
N ALA A 32 -25.48 -0.22 16.28
CA ALA A 32 -24.98 1.11 15.92
C ALA A 32 -23.56 1.34 16.43
N VAL A 33 -23.25 0.95 17.67
CA VAL A 33 -21.88 0.99 18.23
C VAL A 33 -20.91 0.18 17.37
N ALA A 34 -21.29 -1.05 17.03
CA ALA A 34 -20.44 -1.89 16.17
C ALA A 34 -20.22 -1.27 14.77
N ALA A 35 -21.25 -0.63 14.20
CA ALA A 35 -21.13 0.06 12.91
C ALA A 35 -20.20 1.27 13.00
N CYS A 36 -20.32 2.10 14.05
CA CYS A 36 -19.43 3.26 14.28
C CYS A 36 -17.98 2.81 14.47
N ALA A 37 -17.74 1.79 15.31
CA ALA A 37 -16.43 1.23 15.53
C ALA A 37 -15.80 0.65 14.24
N ALA A 38 -16.62 -0.03 13.42
CA ALA A 38 -16.17 -0.51 12.11
C ALA A 38 -15.72 0.65 11.21
N CYS A 39 -16.49 1.74 11.17
CA CYS A 39 -16.14 2.94 10.39
C CYS A 39 -14.85 3.58 10.91
N GLY A 40 -14.67 3.69 12.24
CA GLY A 40 -13.46 4.24 12.86
C GLY A 40 -12.18 3.50 12.44
N ILE A 41 -12.20 2.17 12.51
CA ILE A 41 -11.06 1.32 12.07
C ILE A 41 -10.84 1.40 10.56
N ILE A 42 -11.92 1.46 9.77
CA ILE A 42 -11.78 1.60 8.30
C ILE A 42 -11.09 2.92 7.96
N TYR A 43 -11.39 4.03 8.64
CA TYR A 43 -10.71 5.31 8.41
C TYR A 43 -9.23 5.25 8.79
N GLU A 44 -8.89 4.62 9.92
CA GLU A 44 -7.49 4.42 10.32
C GLU A 44 -6.74 3.62 9.26
N LEU A 45 -7.31 2.49 8.83
CA LEU A 45 -6.70 1.65 7.79
C LEU A 45 -6.60 2.36 6.44
N ALA A 46 -7.56 3.20 6.09
CA ALA A 46 -7.51 4.02 4.88
C ALA A 46 -6.35 5.03 4.93
N LEU A 47 -6.13 5.69 6.08
CA LEU A 47 -5.00 6.60 6.28
C LEU A 47 -3.65 5.87 6.21
N LEU A 48 -3.55 4.68 6.84
CA LEU A 48 -2.35 3.84 6.77
C LEU A 48 -2.06 3.38 5.34
N THR A 49 -3.09 2.94 4.62
CA THR A 49 -2.95 2.51 3.22
C THR A 49 -2.49 3.67 2.32
N LEU A 50 -3.07 4.87 2.52
CA LEU A 50 -2.69 6.06 1.77
C LEU A 50 -1.26 6.50 2.07
N SER A 51 -0.85 6.52 3.34
CA SER A 51 0.53 6.83 3.72
C SER A 51 1.52 5.87 3.07
N ALA A 52 1.20 4.57 3.07
CA ALA A 52 2.03 3.57 2.41
C ALA A 52 2.14 3.79 0.89
N SER A 53 1.04 4.20 0.24
CA SER A 53 1.00 4.42 -1.21
C SER A 53 1.65 5.74 -1.66
N LEU A 54 1.62 6.78 -0.80
CA LEU A 54 2.11 8.12 -1.17
C LEU A 54 3.55 8.37 -0.74
N ASP A 55 3.94 7.88 0.44
CA ASP A 55 5.25 8.14 1.07
C ASP A 55 6.12 6.86 1.16
N GLY A 56 5.73 5.76 0.50
CA GLY A 56 6.47 4.49 0.52
C GLY A 56 6.41 3.71 1.85
N GLY A 57 5.60 4.13 2.81
CA GLY A 57 5.21 3.44 4.05
C GLY A 57 6.33 2.74 4.83
N GLY A 58 7.14 3.49 5.59
CA GLY A 58 8.10 2.90 6.52
C GLY A 58 7.46 2.50 7.85
N ILE A 59 8.11 1.61 8.61
CA ILE A 59 7.65 1.22 9.95
C ILE A 59 7.52 2.42 10.89
N VAL A 60 8.38 3.43 10.73
CA VAL A 60 8.34 4.67 11.52
C VAL A 60 7.09 5.48 11.21
N ALA A 61 6.76 5.71 9.93
CA ALA A 61 5.56 6.43 9.53
C ALA A 61 4.29 5.70 10.01
N THR A 62 4.21 4.39 9.80
CA THR A 62 3.11 3.55 10.29
C THR A 62 2.97 3.65 11.83
N SER A 63 4.09 3.56 12.56
CA SER A 63 4.09 3.65 14.03
C SER A 63 3.64 5.02 14.52
N LEU A 64 4.03 6.10 13.85
CA LEU A 64 3.61 7.47 14.21
C LEU A 64 2.12 7.70 13.96
N ILE A 65 1.56 7.15 12.87
CA ILE A 65 0.13 7.23 12.58
C ILE A 65 -0.66 6.48 13.65
N VAL A 66 -0.30 5.23 13.94
CA VAL A 66 -0.99 4.42 14.96
C VAL A 66 -0.87 5.04 16.33
N ALA A 67 0.32 5.46 16.75
CA ALA A 67 0.53 6.13 18.04
C ALA A 67 -0.22 7.47 18.13
N GLY A 68 -0.20 8.26 17.05
CA GLY A 68 -0.92 9.52 16.95
C GLY A 68 -2.44 9.33 17.02
N TYR A 69 -2.97 8.29 16.35
CA TYR A 69 -4.38 7.93 16.41
C TYR A 69 -4.80 7.53 17.84
N ILE A 70 -4.04 6.65 18.50
CA ILE A 70 -4.31 6.24 19.89
C ILE A 70 -4.25 7.44 20.86
N ALA A 71 -3.27 8.33 20.69
CA ALA A 71 -3.17 9.54 21.48
C ALA A 71 -4.40 10.45 21.26
N ALA A 72 -4.83 10.60 19.99
CA ALA A 72 -6.01 11.38 19.64
C ALA A 72 -7.31 10.79 20.22
N LEU A 73 -7.46 9.46 20.26
CA LEU A 73 -8.58 8.79 20.96
C LEU A 73 -8.66 9.26 22.43
N GLY A 74 -7.53 9.24 23.15
CA GLY A 74 -7.46 9.69 24.55
C GLY A 74 -7.81 11.17 24.71
N VAL A 75 -7.30 12.03 23.82
CA VAL A 75 -7.60 13.47 23.84
C VAL A 75 -9.08 13.70 23.55
N GLY A 76 -9.67 13.02 22.56
CA GLY A 76 -11.09 13.11 22.21
C GLY A 76 -12.01 12.76 23.39
N ALA A 77 -11.69 11.66 24.10
CA ALA A 77 -12.42 11.25 25.30
C ALA A 77 -12.35 12.30 26.44
N LEU A 78 -11.27 13.08 26.52
CA LEU A 78 -11.14 14.17 27.49
C LEU A 78 -11.85 15.44 27.05
N VAL A 79 -11.71 15.83 25.80
CA VAL A 79 -12.27 17.07 25.23
C VAL A 79 -13.80 17.04 25.18
N VAL A 80 -14.41 15.86 25.03
CA VAL A 80 -15.87 15.71 24.96
C VAL A 80 -16.57 15.94 26.30
N LYS A 81 -15.87 15.95 27.44
CA LYS A 81 -16.46 16.07 28.79
C LYS A 81 -17.49 17.20 28.93
N PRO A 82 -17.25 18.46 28.51
CA PRO A 82 -18.25 19.54 28.63
C PRO A 82 -19.50 19.29 27.77
N LEU A 83 -19.40 18.45 26.71
CA LEU A 83 -20.49 18.14 25.81
C LEU A 83 -21.40 17.02 26.33
N LEU A 84 -21.01 16.30 27.40
CA LEU A 84 -21.79 15.22 28.02
C LEU A 84 -23.15 15.69 28.55
N ALA A 85 -23.27 16.97 28.93
CA ALA A 85 -24.54 17.57 29.33
C ALA A 85 -25.61 17.53 28.21
N HIS A 86 -25.18 17.50 26.96
CA HIS A 86 -26.02 17.44 25.78
C HIS A 86 -25.70 16.21 24.91
N ALA A 87 -25.44 15.07 25.54
CA ALA A 87 -24.88 13.88 24.93
C ALA A 87 -25.58 13.45 23.63
N ALA A 88 -26.92 13.57 23.56
CA ALA A 88 -27.71 13.16 22.37
C ALA A 88 -27.36 13.98 21.11
N ILE A 89 -27.31 15.29 21.24
CA ILE A 89 -27.00 16.18 20.10
C ILE A 89 -25.53 16.10 19.79
N SER A 90 -24.68 16.05 20.81
CA SER A 90 -23.22 15.94 20.67
C SER A 90 -22.82 14.65 19.95
N PHE A 91 -23.47 13.53 20.25
CA PHE A 91 -23.24 12.27 19.56
C PHE A 91 -23.57 12.38 18.05
N ILE A 92 -24.74 12.90 17.69
CA ILE A 92 -25.11 13.09 16.28
C ILE A 92 -24.12 14.03 15.58
N ALA A 93 -23.67 15.09 16.26
CA ALA A 93 -22.69 16.03 15.69
C ALA A 93 -21.33 15.39 15.46
N VAL A 94 -20.85 14.60 16.44
CA VAL A 94 -19.59 13.85 16.33
C VAL A 94 -19.65 12.87 15.17
N GLU A 95 -20.72 12.07 15.06
CA GLU A 95 -20.90 11.12 13.96
C GLU A 95 -21.01 11.83 12.59
N ALA A 96 -21.70 12.95 12.51
CA ALA A 96 -21.78 13.74 11.29
C ALA A 96 -20.40 14.26 10.86
N LEU A 97 -19.62 14.79 11.81
CA LEU A 97 -18.26 15.27 11.58
C LEU A 97 -17.33 14.11 11.20
N LEU A 98 -17.42 12.99 11.89
CA LEU A 98 -16.62 11.81 11.60
C LEU A 98 -16.91 11.27 10.19
N GLY A 99 -18.20 11.18 9.83
CA GLY A 99 -18.59 10.77 8.48
C GLY A 99 -18.06 11.70 7.39
N ILE A 100 -18.09 13.03 7.62
CA ILE A 100 -17.54 14.03 6.68
C ILE A 100 -16.01 13.95 6.65
N VAL A 101 -15.34 14.08 7.80
CA VAL A 101 -13.87 14.13 7.88
C VAL A 101 -13.26 12.82 7.39
N GLY A 102 -13.78 11.68 7.88
CA GLY A 102 -13.32 10.36 7.46
C GLY A 102 -13.62 10.09 5.98
N GLY A 103 -14.84 10.41 5.53
CA GLY A 103 -15.22 10.20 4.12
C GLY A 103 -14.47 11.09 3.12
N LEU A 104 -14.05 12.29 3.53
CA LEU A 104 -13.27 13.21 2.69
C LEU A 104 -11.75 13.00 2.83
N SER A 105 -11.26 12.33 3.88
CA SER A 105 -9.84 12.23 4.21
C SER A 105 -8.98 11.70 3.07
N ALA A 106 -9.43 10.62 2.42
CA ALA A 106 -8.73 10.03 1.30
C ALA A 106 -8.63 10.98 0.09
N ALA A 107 -9.75 11.65 -0.25
CA ALA A 107 -9.75 12.61 -1.35
C ALA A 107 -8.88 13.84 -1.04
N ALA A 108 -8.93 14.35 0.21
CA ALA A 108 -8.12 15.48 0.64
C ALA A 108 -6.62 15.16 0.57
N LEU A 109 -6.21 14.00 1.08
CA LEU A 109 -4.82 13.55 1.00
C LEU A 109 -4.35 13.39 -0.44
N TYR A 110 -5.16 12.78 -1.29
CA TYR A 110 -4.85 12.60 -2.72
C TYR A 110 -4.66 13.93 -3.45
N VAL A 111 -5.56 14.90 -3.21
CA VAL A 111 -5.48 16.23 -3.80
C VAL A 111 -4.26 16.99 -3.28
N VAL A 112 -4.02 16.98 -1.97
CA VAL A 112 -2.87 17.69 -1.38
C VAL A 112 -1.56 17.08 -1.87
N PHE A 113 -1.45 15.76 -1.92
CA PHE A 113 -0.26 15.09 -2.46
C PHE A 113 0.00 15.47 -3.93
N ALA A 114 -1.06 15.53 -4.76
CA ALA A 114 -0.91 15.84 -6.19
C ALA A 114 -0.63 17.31 -6.50
N PHE A 115 -1.01 18.25 -5.64
CA PHE A 115 -0.97 19.70 -5.93
C PHE A 115 -0.13 20.52 -4.96
N VAL A 116 0.18 19.99 -3.77
CA VAL A 116 0.90 20.69 -2.70
C VAL A 116 1.98 19.77 -2.15
N ASP A 117 3.24 20.09 -2.34
CA ASP A 117 4.33 19.33 -1.72
C ASP A 117 4.14 19.25 -0.20
N GLY A 118 4.10 18.03 0.35
CA GLY A 118 3.98 17.76 1.78
C GLY A 118 2.62 17.21 2.23
N SER A 119 2.37 15.91 1.99
CA SER A 119 1.17 15.18 2.45
C SER A 119 1.16 14.91 3.96
N THR A 120 2.33 14.89 4.60
CA THR A 120 2.54 14.47 6.00
C THR A 120 1.71 15.27 7.01
N TRP A 121 1.59 16.60 6.85
CA TRP A 121 0.79 17.41 7.78
C TRP A 121 -0.72 17.15 7.64
N VAL A 122 -1.22 16.91 6.41
CA VAL A 122 -2.65 16.57 6.19
C VAL A 122 -2.96 15.20 6.78
N LEU A 123 -2.03 14.27 6.64
CA LEU A 123 -2.13 12.95 7.26
C LEU A 123 -2.19 13.06 8.79
N ALA A 124 -1.29 13.84 9.40
CA ALA A 124 -1.27 14.07 10.83
C ALA A 124 -2.56 14.74 11.34
N VAL A 125 -3.04 15.77 10.64
CA VAL A 125 -4.30 16.45 10.98
C VAL A 125 -5.50 15.52 10.82
N SER A 126 -5.58 14.75 9.75
CA SER A 126 -6.66 13.77 9.53
C SER A 126 -6.66 12.70 10.61
N THR A 127 -5.50 12.16 10.97
CA THR A 127 -5.33 11.18 12.05
C THR A 127 -5.80 11.75 13.39
N ALA A 128 -5.38 12.97 13.72
CA ALA A 128 -5.78 13.63 14.97
C ALA A 128 -7.29 13.93 15.03
N LEU A 129 -7.88 14.41 13.94
CA LEU A 129 -9.31 14.70 13.88
C LEU A 129 -10.15 13.44 13.97
N ILE A 130 -9.84 12.43 13.16
CA ILE A 130 -10.59 11.17 13.14
C ILE A 130 -10.46 10.46 14.48
N GLY A 131 -9.22 10.28 14.98
CA GLY A 131 -8.99 9.67 16.30
C GLY A 131 -9.68 10.42 17.42
N GLY A 132 -9.64 11.76 17.43
CA GLY A 132 -10.33 12.59 18.42
C GLY A 132 -11.85 12.43 18.39
N LEU A 133 -12.46 12.35 17.20
CA LEU A 133 -13.90 12.14 17.04
C LEU A 133 -14.32 10.74 17.50
N VAL A 134 -13.60 9.70 17.09
CA VAL A 134 -13.84 8.32 17.52
C VAL A 134 -13.68 8.19 19.04
N GLY A 135 -12.64 8.83 19.63
CA GLY A 135 -12.45 8.85 21.07
C GLY A 135 -13.57 9.51 21.88
N ALA A 136 -14.31 10.42 21.25
CA ALA A 136 -15.48 11.08 21.87
C ALA A 136 -16.74 10.19 21.92
N GLU A 137 -16.85 9.15 21.09
CA GLU A 137 -18.06 8.32 20.95
C GLU A 137 -18.40 7.55 22.23
N VAL A 138 -17.44 6.84 22.81
CA VAL A 138 -17.67 5.98 23.98
C VAL A 138 -18.19 6.76 25.19
N PRO A 139 -17.60 7.90 25.62
CA PRO A 139 -18.14 8.71 26.70
C PRO A 139 -19.57 9.22 26.44
N LEU A 140 -19.87 9.62 25.20
CA LEU A 140 -21.21 10.07 24.83
C LEU A 140 -22.25 8.94 24.90
N LEU A 141 -21.93 7.78 24.35
CA LEU A 141 -22.79 6.58 24.38
C LEU A 141 -23.02 6.09 25.81
N MET A 142 -21.98 6.05 26.64
CA MET A 142 -22.12 5.71 28.07
C MET A 142 -23.05 6.68 28.79
N THR A 143 -22.93 7.98 28.53
CA THR A 143 -23.81 9.00 29.13
C THR A 143 -25.26 8.81 28.70
N LEU A 144 -25.51 8.54 27.41
CA LEU A 144 -26.86 8.28 26.89
C LEU A 144 -27.50 7.04 27.52
N LEU A 145 -26.73 5.99 27.75
CA LEU A 145 -27.21 4.77 28.39
C LEU A 145 -27.55 4.97 29.87
N HIS A 146 -26.80 5.82 30.58
CA HIS A 146 -27.05 6.10 32.00
C HIS A 146 -28.25 7.05 32.21
N GLN A 147 -28.47 8.01 31.31
CA GLN A 147 -29.60 8.97 31.42
C GLN A 147 -30.97 8.29 31.30
N GLY A 148 -31.03 7.05 30.77
CA GLY A 148 -32.30 6.29 30.61
C GLY A 148 -32.72 5.43 31.79
N ARG A 149 -31.98 5.41 32.91
CA ARG A 149 -32.20 4.45 34.00
C ARG A 149 -32.47 5.10 35.36
N THR A 150 -33.64 4.88 35.93
CA THR A 150 -34.00 5.15 37.31
C THR A 150 -34.10 3.82 38.06
N ARG A 151 -33.01 3.35 38.71
CA ARG A 151 -33.01 2.18 39.59
C ARG A 151 -32.25 2.46 40.90
N PRO A 152 -32.51 1.68 42.01
CA PRO A 152 -31.83 1.84 43.30
C PRO A 152 -30.31 1.68 43.17
N GLU A 153 -29.56 2.41 44.00
CA GLU A 153 -28.08 2.54 43.96
C GLU A 153 -27.30 1.22 44.00
N GLN A 154 -27.80 0.20 44.72
CA GLN A 154 -27.11 -1.08 44.91
C GLN A 154 -27.01 -1.95 43.63
N ASP A 155 -27.97 -1.79 42.71
CA ASP A 155 -27.98 -2.54 41.42
C ASP A 155 -27.25 -1.77 40.29
N GLN A 156 -26.98 -0.49 40.50
CA GLN A 156 -26.42 0.40 39.46
C GLN A 156 -24.98 0.02 39.04
N ALA A 157 -24.12 -0.35 40.00
CA ALA A 157 -22.72 -0.66 39.69
C ALA A 157 -22.55 -1.97 38.88
N ALA A 158 -23.29 -3.02 39.25
CA ALA A 158 -23.24 -4.27 38.53
C ALA A 158 -23.85 -4.17 37.10
N ASP A 159 -24.91 -3.35 36.96
CA ASP A 159 -25.59 -3.11 35.69
C ASP A 159 -24.76 -2.19 34.76
N ALA A 160 -24.02 -1.23 35.34
CA ALA A 160 -23.05 -0.39 34.65
C ALA A 160 -21.89 -1.23 34.09
N GLY A 161 -21.36 -2.16 34.89
CA GLY A 161 -20.32 -3.10 34.45
C GLY A 161 -20.76 -4.00 33.28
N ARG A 162 -21.98 -4.55 33.35
CA ARG A 162 -22.54 -5.36 32.25
C ARG A 162 -22.74 -4.53 30.99
N THR A 163 -23.23 -3.32 31.12
CA THR A 163 -23.46 -2.41 29.99
C THR A 163 -22.15 -2.02 29.32
N LEU A 164 -21.12 -1.72 30.11
CA LEU A 164 -19.78 -1.44 29.60
C LEU A 164 -19.19 -2.66 28.88
N ALA A 165 -19.36 -3.87 29.42
CA ALA A 165 -18.92 -5.09 28.80
C ALA A 165 -19.59 -5.34 27.43
N ASP A 166 -20.91 -5.11 27.33
CA ASP A 166 -21.63 -5.25 26.06
C ASP A 166 -21.24 -4.19 25.03
N LEU A 167 -21.00 -2.94 25.46
CA LEU A 167 -20.52 -1.88 24.56
C LEU A 167 -19.12 -2.22 24.04
N ASN A 168 -18.21 -2.63 24.91
CA ASN A 168 -16.85 -3.01 24.50
C ASN A 168 -16.89 -4.23 23.56
N ALA A 169 -17.76 -5.22 23.84
CA ALA A 169 -17.91 -6.35 22.94
C ALA A 169 -18.43 -5.96 21.55
N ALA A 170 -19.39 -5.06 21.49
CA ALA A 170 -19.91 -4.52 20.23
C ALA A 170 -18.86 -3.69 19.50
N ASP A 171 -18.10 -2.86 20.20
CA ASP A 171 -17.00 -2.06 19.68
C ASP A 171 -15.90 -2.96 19.06
N TYR A 172 -15.41 -3.94 19.81
CA TYR A 172 -14.40 -4.89 19.30
C TYR A 172 -14.89 -5.72 18.12
N LEU A 173 -16.17 -6.13 18.14
CA LEU A 173 -16.76 -6.85 17.00
C LEU A 173 -16.83 -5.95 15.76
N GLY A 174 -17.22 -4.69 15.95
CA GLY A 174 -17.22 -3.68 14.89
C GLY A 174 -15.83 -3.45 14.33
N ALA A 175 -14.84 -3.24 15.20
CA ALA A 175 -13.46 -3.07 14.83
C ALA A 175 -12.90 -4.27 14.04
N LEU A 176 -13.20 -5.50 14.48
CA LEU A 176 -12.85 -6.72 13.76
C LEU A 176 -13.47 -6.76 12.36
N LEU A 177 -14.76 -6.46 12.25
CA LEU A 177 -15.46 -6.43 10.96
C LEU A 177 -14.89 -5.35 10.03
N GLY A 178 -14.66 -4.15 10.55
CA GLY A 178 -14.03 -3.04 9.79
C GLY A 178 -12.64 -3.42 9.29
N GLY A 179 -11.83 -4.04 10.16
CA GLY A 179 -10.50 -4.53 9.83
C GLY A 179 -10.46 -5.58 8.71
N LEU A 180 -11.52 -6.38 8.58
CA LEU A 180 -11.67 -7.36 7.49
C LEU A 180 -12.30 -6.74 6.25
N VAL A 181 -13.32 -5.90 6.41
CA VAL A 181 -14.08 -5.32 5.30
C VAL A 181 -13.22 -4.37 4.45
N TRP A 182 -12.34 -3.61 5.06
CA TRP A 182 -11.48 -2.68 4.33
C TRP A 182 -10.57 -3.37 3.31
N PRO A 183 -9.63 -4.25 3.70
CA PRO A 183 -8.66 -4.84 2.77
C PRO A 183 -9.26 -5.88 1.82
N PHE A 184 -10.33 -6.58 2.24
CA PHE A 184 -10.88 -7.68 1.44
C PHE A 184 -12.10 -7.30 0.59
N LEU A 185 -12.79 -6.21 0.91
CA LEU A 185 -14.01 -5.82 0.19
C LEU A 185 -13.93 -4.38 -0.35
N LEU A 186 -13.76 -3.37 0.53
CA LEU A 186 -13.88 -1.97 0.11
C LEU A 186 -12.71 -1.53 -0.76
N LEU A 187 -11.50 -1.76 -0.32
CA LEU A 187 -10.30 -1.34 -1.05
C LEU A 187 -10.20 -2.01 -2.44
N PRO A 188 -10.36 -3.34 -2.60
CA PRO A 188 -10.25 -3.98 -3.91
C PRO A 188 -11.38 -3.61 -4.88
N GLN A 189 -12.60 -3.34 -4.38
CA GLN A 189 -13.75 -3.08 -5.25
C GLN A 189 -14.02 -1.60 -5.51
N LEU A 190 -13.78 -0.75 -4.53
CA LEU A 190 -14.10 0.67 -4.60
C LEU A 190 -12.87 1.57 -4.73
N GLY A 191 -11.69 1.07 -4.34
CA GLY A 191 -10.48 1.88 -4.21
C GLY A 191 -10.53 2.79 -2.97
N MET A 192 -9.50 3.63 -2.80
CA MET A 192 -9.30 4.41 -1.57
C MET A 192 -10.36 5.51 -1.39
N ILE A 193 -10.56 6.36 -2.40
CA ILE A 193 -11.47 7.52 -2.30
C ILE A 193 -12.93 7.07 -2.14
N ARG A 194 -13.37 6.14 -2.99
CA ARG A 194 -14.74 5.64 -2.90
C ARG A 194 -14.97 4.80 -1.65
N GLY A 195 -14.00 4.01 -1.23
CA GLY A 195 -14.06 3.22 -0.02
C GLY A 195 -14.23 4.08 1.23
N ALA A 196 -13.43 5.14 1.39
CA ALA A 196 -13.56 6.09 2.49
C ALA A 196 -14.91 6.84 2.46
N ALA A 197 -15.33 7.33 1.28
CA ALA A 197 -16.60 8.02 1.13
C ALA A 197 -17.81 7.11 1.40
N ALA A 198 -17.78 5.84 0.95
CA ALA A 198 -18.81 4.85 1.24
C ALA A 198 -18.89 4.54 2.75
N THR A 199 -17.74 4.45 3.43
CA THR A 199 -17.70 4.32 4.89
C THR A 199 -18.34 5.51 5.57
N GLY A 200 -18.06 6.74 5.10
CA GLY A 200 -18.73 7.96 5.59
C GLY A 200 -20.24 7.91 5.43
N MET A 201 -20.73 7.42 4.29
CA MET A 201 -22.18 7.24 4.08
C MET A 201 -22.78 6.22 5.05
N ILE A 202 -22.11 5.12 5.33
CA ILE A 202 -22.55 4.10 6.31
C ILE A 202 -22.59 4.73 7.71
N ASN A 203 -21.58 5.51 8.09
CA ASN A 203 -21.52 6.19 9.38
C ASN A 203 -22.67 7.20 9.54
N LEU A 204 -22.93 8.03 8.53
CA LEU A 204 -24.06 8.97 8.53
C LEU A 204 -25.41 8.25 8.60
N ALA A 205 -25.55 7.10 7.93
CA ALA A 205 -26.75 6.29 8.01
C ALA A 205 -26.96 5.70 9.41
N ALA A 206 -25.90 5.20 10.06
CA ALA A 206 -25.95 4.72 11.45
C ALA A 206 -26.35 5.86 12.41
N ALA A 207 -25.76 7.05 12.26
CA ALA A 207 -26.12 8.24 13.03
C ALA A 207 -27.60 8.63 12.84
N ALA A 208 -28.11 8.58 11.61
CA ALA A 208 -29.53 8.86 11.32
C ALA A 208 -30.47 7.83 11.98
N VAL A 209 -30.09 6.54 11.95
CA VAL A 209 -30.85 5.48 12.64
C VAL A 209 -30.87 5.74 14.15
N VAL A 210 -29.73 6.06 14.75
CA VAL A 210 -29.65 6.41 16.19
C VAL A 210 -30.52 7.62 16.48
N ALA A 211 -30.42 8.68 15.68
CA ALA A 211 -31.21 9.90 15.86
C ALA A 211 -32.72 9.62 15.84
N VAL A 212 -33.22 8.90 14.84
CA VAL A 212 -34.65 8.64 14.64
C VAL A 212 -35.19 7.64 15.66
N PHE A 213 -34.49 6.54 15.94
CA PHE A 213 -35.05 5.44 16.73
C PHE A 213 -34.72 5.55 18.22
N LEU A 214 -33.52 6.07 18.58
CA LEU A 214 -33.10 6.16 19.97
C LEU A 214 -33.28 7.55 20.57
N LEU A 215 -32.96 8.62 19.85
CA LEU A 215 -32.85 9.95 20.42
C LEU A 215 -34.12 10.82 20.24
N ARG A 216 -35.06 10.41 19.38
CA ARG A 216 -36.32 11.17 19.11
C ARG A 216 -37.15 11.47 20.36
N GLN A 217 -37.00 10.70 21.43
CA GLN A 217 -37.72 10.88 22.67
C GLN A 217 -37.01 11.85 23.65
N VAL A 218 -35.72 12.12 23.40
CA VAL A 218 -34.83 12.92 24.26
C VAL A 218 -34.66 14.33 23.70
N VAL A 219 -34.60 14.47 22.37
CA VAL A 219 -34.40 15.75 21.68
C VAL A 219 -35.71 16.34 21.20
N SER A 220 -35.78 17.68 21.09
CA SER A 220 -36.94 18.34 20.51
C SER A 220 -37.07 18.03 19.03
N ILE A 221 -38.31 18.10 18.49
CA ILE A 221 -38.55 17.85 17.07
C ILE A 221 -37.74 18.78 16.15
N ARG A 222 -37.53 20.04 16.57
CA ARG A 222 -36.73 21.01 15.82
C ARG A 222 -35.25 20.56 15.75
N GLN A 223 -34.71 20.11 16.88
CA GLN A 223 -33.32 19.60 16.94
C GLN A 223 -33.16 18.32 16.11
N LEU A 224 -34.14 17.43 16.17
CA LEU A 224 -34.13 16.20 15.35
C LEU A 224 -34.16 16.53 13.84
N VAL A 225 -35.05 17.45 13.43
CA VAL A 225 -35.14 17.86 12.02
C VAL A 225 -33.83 18.52 11.56
N LEU A 226 -33.25 19.43 12.36
CA LEU A 226 -31.96 20.06 12.04
C LEU A 226 -30.84 19.05 11.93
N ALA A 227 -30.77 18.08 12.85
CA ALA A 227 -29.79 17.01 12.81
C ALA A 227 -29.92 16.14 11.54
N LEU A 228 -31.16 15.75 11.19
CA LEU A 228 -31.40 14.96 9.98
C LEU A 228 -31.09 15.76 8.71
N CYS A 229 -31.39 17.06 8.68
CA CYS A 229 -31.01 17.93 7.56
C CYS A 229 -29.47 18.04 7.43
N ALA A 230 -28.76 18.16 8.55
CA ALA A 230 -27.29 18.19 8.55
C ALA A 230 -26.69 16.87 8.05
N LEU A 231 -27.20 15.72 8.53
CA LEU A 231 -26.79 14.40 8.06
C LEU A 231 -27.09 14.21 6.57
N ALA A 232 -28.25 14.67 6.09
CA ALA A 232 -28.64 14.62 4.68
C ALA A 232 -27.71 15.50 3.81
N ALA A 233 -27.35 16.68 4.29
CA ALA A 233 -26.41 17.57 3.60
C ALA A 233 -25.01 16.93 3.53
N ALA A 234 -24.53 16.33 4.63
CA ALA A 234 -23.27 15.58 4.65
C ALA A 234 -23.30 14.38 3.70
N ALA A 235 -24.40 13.62 3.68
CA ALA A 235 -24.60 12.51 2.75
C ALA A 235 -24.62 12.98 1.29
N ALA A 236 -25.25 14.12 0.99
CA ALA A 236 -25.24 14.71 -0.35
C ALA A 236 -23.82 15.12 -0.78
N LEU A 237 -23.03 15.69 0.14
CA LEU A 237 -21.61 16.01 -0.10
C LEU A 237 -20.80 14.77 -0.44
N LEU A 238 -20.89 13.71 0.38
CA LEU A 238 -20.19 12.45 0.12
C LEU A 238 -20.72 11.74 -1.14
N GLY A 239 -22.02 11.85 -1.42
CA GLY A 239 -22.62 11.35 -2.66
C GLY A 239 -22.06 12.05 -3.90
N THR A 240 -21.87 13.37 -3.85
CA THR A 240 -21.21 14.11 -4.95
C THR A 240 -19.73 13.71 -5.08
N LEU A 241 -19.03 13.47 -3.97
CA LEU A 241 -17.67 12.94 -4.00
C LEU A 241 -17.62 11.56 -4.66
N LEU A 242 -18.54 10.65 -4.31
CA LEU A 242 -18.62 9.32 -4.95
C LEU A 242 -18.81 9.42 -6.46
N LEU A 243 -19.67 10.32 -6.92
CA LEU A 243 -19.93 10.54 -8.35
C LEU A 243 -18.73 11.15 -9.08
N ARG A 244 -17.96 12.03 -8.41
CA ARG A 244 -16.80 12.73 -8.97
C ARG A 244 -15.46 12.08 -8.65
N SER A 245 -15.45 10.99 -7.88
CA SER A 245 -14.21 10.34 -7.42
C SER A 245 -13.31 9.91 -8.58
N ALA A 246 -13.88 9.40 -9.67
CA ALA A 246 -13.11 9.00 -10.85
C ALA A 246 -12.38 10.20 -11.50
N ASP A 247 -13.04 11.35 -11.59
CA ASP A 247 -12.45 12.57 -12.14
C ASP A 247 -11.32 13.08 -11.25
N ILE A 248 -11.52 13.07 -9.92
CA ILE A 248 -10.52 13.49 -8.93
C ILE A 248 -9.31 12.57 -8.99
N GLU A 249 -9.54 11.26 -8.98
CA GLU A 249 -8.50 10.25 -9.03
C GLU A 249 -7.68 10.34 -10.33
N THR A 250 -8.35 10.46 -11.48
CA THR A 250 -7.69 10.58 -12.78
C THR A 250 -6.91 11.89 -12.89
N THR A 251 -7.50 13.02 -12.45
CA THR A 251 -6.85 14.33 -12.53
C THR A 251 -5.64 14.41 -11.61
N SER A 252 -5.78 13.95 -10.36
CA SER A 252 -4.69 13.95 -9.40
C SER A 252 -3.57 13.01 -9.84
N ARG A 253 -3.91 11.81 -10.32
CA ARG A 253 -2.93 10.85 -10.83
C ARG A 253 -2.21 11.39 -12.08
N GLN A 254 -2.93 12.02 -13.01
CA GLN A 254 -2.32 12.60 -14.20
C GLN A 254 -1.29 13.70 -13.85
N ARG A 255 -1.45 14.38 -12.71
CA ARG A 255 -0.49 15.38 -12.24
C ARG A 255 0.84 14.79 -11.78
N LEU A 256 0.82 13.54 -11.28
CA LEU A 256 2.03 12.84 -10.84
C LEU A 256 2.92 12.40 -12.03
N TYR A 257 2.34 12.34 -13.24
CA TYR A 257 3.06 11.92 -14.43
C TYR A 257 3.07 13.04 -15.47
N ALA A 258 4.26 13.32 -16.02
CA ALA A 258 4.44 14.38 -17.05
C ALA A 258 3.73 14.04 -18.37
N ASP A 259 3.51 12.75 -18.65
CA ASP A 259 2.95 12.25 -19.90
C ASP A 259 1.55 11.67 -19.70
N PRO A 260 0.66 11.71 -20.73
CA PRO A 260 -0.68 11.16 -20.64
C PRO A 260 -0.70 9.69 -20.24
N ILE A 261 -1.50 9.33 -19.23
CA ILE A 261 -1.72 7.96 -18.80
C ILE A 261 -2.62 7.26 -19.82
N ILE A 262 -2.17 6.12 -20.36
CA ILE A 262 -2.91 5.30 -21.32
C ILE A 262 -3.39 3.98 -20.73
N ALA A 263 -2.80 3.51 -19.63
CA ALA A 263 -3.27 2.37 -18.89
C ALA A 263 -2.94 2.54 -17.40
N TYR A 264 -3.84 2.05 -16.56
CA TYR A 264 -3.72 2.06 -15.11
C TYR A 264 -4.29 0.77 -14.52
N ARG A 265 -3.60 0.19 -13.56
CA ARG A 265 -4.07 -0.92 -12.73
C ARG A 265 -3.55 -0.74 -11.31
N HIS A 266 -4.38 -1.02 -10.35
CA HIS A 266 -3.98 -1.18 -8.96
C HIS A 266 -4.25 -2.62 -8.55
N THR A 267 -3.24 -3.32 -8.05
CA THR A 267 -3.30 -4.73 -7.69
C THR A 267 -3.05 -4.90 -6.20
N ALA A 268 -3.06 -6.14 -5.72
CA ALA A 268 -2.64 -6.45 -4.36
C ALA A 268 -1.12 -6.30 -4.14
N TYR A 269 -0.36 -6.12 -5.24
CA TYR A 269 1.10 -6.09 -5.21
C TYR A 269 1.67 -4.70 -5.45
N GLN A 270 1.07 -3.94 -6.39
CA GLN A 270 1.62 -2.66 -6.84
C GLN A 270 0.63 -1.83 -7.66
N GLU A 271 0.94 -0.56 -7.82
CA GLU A 271 0.30 0.33 -8.79
C GLU A 271 1.06 0.27 -10.12
N ILE A 272 0.34 0.01 -11.22
CA ILE A 272 0.91 -0.08 -12.57
C ILE A 272 0.37 1.07 -13.40
N VAL A 273 1.25 1.92 -13.91
CA VAL A 273 0.90 3.06 -14.75
C VAL A 273 1.67 2.98 -16.06
N VAL A 274 0.96 3.11 -17.18
CA VAL A 274 1.59 3.26 -18.49
C VAL A 274 1.23 4.62 -19.04
N THR A 275 2.26 5.40 -19.39
CA THR A 275 2.10 6.71 -20.04
C THR A 275 2.59 6.65 -21.49
N ARG A 276 2.11 7.61 -22.31
CA ARG A 276 2.60 7.75 -23.69
C ARG A 276 2.62 9.20 -24.13
N ARG A 277 3.77 9.60 -24.68
CA ARG A 277 3.90 10.86 -25.39
C ARG A 277 4.56 10.65 -26.76
N GLY A 278 3.79 10.81 -27.83
CA GLY A 278 4.26 10.49 -29.18
C GLY A 278 4.59 9.00 -29.29
N ASN A 279 5.84 8.69 -29.63
CA ASN A 279 6.33 7.30 -29.76
C ASN A 279 6.96 6.78 -28.46
N ASP A 280 7.07 7.59 -27.42
CA ASP A 280 7.63 7.17 -26.13
C ASP A 280 6.53 6.61 -25.24
N THR A 281 6.63 5.34 -24.93
CA THR A 281 5.78 4.64 -23.95
C THR A 281 6.62 4.31 -22.73
N ARG A 282 6.12 4.63 -21.55
CA ARG A 282 6.81 4.41 -20.27
C ARG A 282 5.96 3.56 -19.35
N LEU A 283 6.59 2.63 -18.65
CA LEU A 283 6.00 1.82 -17.60
C LEU A 283 6.50 2.31 -16.25
N TYR A 284 5.58 2.46 -15.31
CA TYR A 284 5.88 2.77 -13.92
C TYR A 284 5.24 1.72 -13.01
N LEU A 285 5.97 1.28 -12.00
CA LEU A 285 5.50 0.43 -10.90
C LEU A 285 5.71 1.20 -9.60
N ASP A 286 4.63 1.40 -8.84
CA ASP A 286 4.61 2.21 -7.61
C ASP A 286 5.29 3.59 -7.77
N GLY A 287 5.07 4.24 -8.92
CA GLY A 287 5.66 5.52 -9.27
C GLY A 287 7.09 5.43 -9.83
N GLY A 288 7.80 4.34 -9.63
CA GLY A 288 9.15 4.10 -10.16
C GLY A 288 9.15 3.77 -11.65
N LEU A 289 9.91 4.51 -12.46
CA LEU A 289 10.06 4.24 -13.89
C LEU A 289 10.77 2.90 -14.10
N GLN A 290 10.14 1.99 -14.85
CA GLN A 290 10.71 0.68 -15.18
C GLN A 290 11.38 0.68 -16.56
N PHE A 291 10.78 1.32 -17.53
CA PHE A 291 11.39 1.56 -18.84
C PHE A 291 10.74 2.72 -19.59
N SER A 292 11.47 3.23 -20.59
CA SER A 292 11.01 4.08 -21.66
C SER A 292 11.39 3.46 -23.00
N THR A 293 10.46 3.39 -23.97
CA THR A 293 10.74 2.84 -25.30
C THR A 293 11.82 3.63 -26.05
N ARG A 294 12.19 4.82 -25.54
CA ARG A 294 13.24 5.67 -26.09
C ARG A 294 14.63 5.04 -25.95
N ASP A 295 14.91 4.38 -24.82
CA ASP A 295 16.26 3.95 -24.44
C ASP A 295 16.33 2.60 -23.70
N GLU A 296 15.21 1.88 -23.54
CA GLU A 296 15.13 0.60 -22.84
C GLU A 296 16.15 -0.43 -23.34
N TYR A 297 16.50 -0.37 -24.65
CA TYR A 297 17.47 -1.29 -25.24
C TYR A 297 18.86 -1.20 -24.59
N ARG A 298 19.23 -0.03 -24.03
CA ARG A 298 20.50 0.11 -23.32
C ARG A 298 20.52 -0.72 -22.04
N TYR A 299 19.42 -0.66 -21.30
CA TYR A 299 19.22 -1.47 -20.10
C TYR A 299 19.10 -2.95 -20.45
N THR A 300 18.17 -3.29 -21.35
CA THR A 300 17.83 -4.67 -21.65
C THR A 300 18.97 -5.43 -22.32
N GLU A 301 19.70 -4.81 -23.27
CA GLU A 301 20.89 -5.42 -23.86
C GLU A 301 21.99 -5.65 -22.80
N SER A 302 22.20 -4.70 -21.89
CA SER A 302 23.20 -4.83 -20.83
C SER A 302 22.82 -5.86 -19.77
N LEU A 303 21.54 -6.07 -19.52
CA LEU A 303 21.04 -7.09 -18.60
C LEU A 303 21.14 -8.50 -19.22
N VAL A 304 20.75 -8.66 -20.48
CA VAL A 304 20.53 -9.97 -21.11
C VAL A 304 21.81 -10.58 -21.64
N TYR A 305 22.55 -9.86 -22.50
CA TYR A 305 23.64 -10.47 -23.26
C TYR A 305 24.82 -10.92 -22.41
N PRO A 306 25.29 -10.20 -21.38
CA PRO A 306 26.37 -10.68 -20.53
C PRO A 306 26.03 -11.94 -19.73
N ALA A 307 24.74 -12.24 -19.50
CA ALA A 307 24.29 -13.46 -18.84
C ALA A 307 24.43 -14.72 -19.75
N LEU A 308 24.55 -14.54 -21.05
CA LEU A 308 24.55 -15.64 -22.00
C LEU A 308 26.00 -16.09 -22.26
N GLY A 309 26.35 -17.25 -21.68
CA GLY A 309 27.57 -17.96 -22.08
C GLY A 309 27.42 -18.60 -23.47
N ASP A 310 28.57 -19.03 -24.02
CA ASP A 310 28.58 -19.74 -25.30
C ASP A 310 27.72 -20.99 -25.24
N GLY A 311 26.72 -21.07 -26.12
CA GLY A 311 25.83 -22.23 -26.23
C GLY A 311 24.68 -22.30 -25.22
N ALA A 312 24.35 -21.22 -24.52
CA ALA A 312 23.17 -21.15 -23.65
C ALA A 312 21.89 -21.51 -24.42
N ARG A 313 21.05 -22.38 -23.85
CA ARG A 313 19.79 -22.87 -24.45
C ARG A 313 18.57 -22.62 -23.58
N SER A 314 18.77 -22.58 -22.26
CA SER A 314 17.69 -22.43 -21.29
C SER A 314 17.98 -21.27 -20.35
N VAL A 315 17.02 -20.35 -20.23
CA VAL A 315 17.17 -19.14 -19.41
C VAL A 315 15.98 -18.99 -18.47
N LEU A 316 16.30 -18.66 -17.22
CA LEU A 316 15.31 -18.25 -16.21
C LEU A 316 15.36 -16.72 -16.08
N VAL A 317 14.19 -16.10 -16.16
CA VAL A 317 14.00 -14.68 -15.88
C VAL A 317 13.15 -14.56 -14.62
N LEU A 318 13.68 -13.90 -13.59
CA LEU A 318 12.99 -13.61 -12.34
C LEU A 318 12.57 -12.13 -12.36
N GLY A 319 11.28 -11.86 -12.41
CA GLY A 319 10.72 -10.54 -12.72
C GLY A 319 10.67 -10.27 -14.22
N GLY A 320 10.88 -9.00 -14.63
CA GLY A 320 10.89 -8.59 -16.03
C GLY A 320 9.57 -8.83 -16.76
N GLY A 321 8.44 -8.70 -16.03
CA GLY A 321 7.10 -9.02 -16.51
C GLY A 321 6.65 -8.20 -17.73
N ASP A 322 7.37 -7.14 -18.08
CA ASP A 322 7.16 -6.34 -19.30
C ASP A 322 7.49 -7.11 -20.59
N GLY A 323 8.30 -8.18 -20.50
CA GLY A 323 8.68 -9.06 -21.60
C GLY A 323 9.83 -8.54 -22.46
N LEU A 324 10.54 -7.47 -22.08
CA LEU A 324 11.66 -6.93 -22.85
C LEU A 324 12.88 -7.86 -22.80
N ALA A 325 13.19 -8.42 -21.63
CA ALA A 325 14.25 -9.42 -21.50
C ALA A 325 13.94 -10.67 -22.35
N ALA A 326 12.70 -11.16 -22.32
CA ALA A 326 12.26 -12.27 -23.14
C ALA A 326 12.37 -11.94 -24.65
N ARG A 327 12.05 -10.71 -25.06
CA ARG A 327 12.23 -10.24 -26.44
C ARG A 327 13.69 -10.38 -26.91
N GLU A 328 14.64 -9.90 -26.12
CA GLU A 328 16.06 -9.99 -26.47
C GLU A 328 16.55 -11.44 -26.50
N LEU A 329 16.15 -12.26 -25.54
CA LEU A 329 16.49 -13.69 -25.50
C LEU A 329 15.97 -14.43 -26.73
N LEU A 330 14.76 -14.12 -27.22
CA LEU A 330 14.16 -14.74 -28.39
C LEU A 330 14.92 -14.42 -29.70
N ARG A 331 15.69 -13.34 -29.75
CA ARG A 331 16.54 -12.96 -30.88
C ARG A 331 17.82 -13.76 -30.95
N VAL A 332 18.24 -14.41 -29.86
CA VAL A 332 19.49 -15.18 -29.82
C VAL A 332 19.28 -16.58 -30.41
N PRO A 333 20.00 -16.96 -31.47
CA PRO A 333 19.94 -18.31 -32.02
C PRO A 333 20.38 -19.34 -30.96
N GLY A 334 19.61 -20.42 -30.85
CA GLY A 334 19.91 -21.51 -29.90
C GLY A 334 19.14 -21.44 -28.56
N ILE A 335 18.62 -20.31 -28.16
CA ILE A 335 17.73 -20.26 -26.99
C ILE A 335 16.41 -20.98 -27.31
N SER A 336 16.17 -22.09 -26.62
CA SER A 336 15.03 -22.99 -26.85
C SER A 336 13.99 -22.95 -25.75
N LYS A 337 14.39 -22.53 -24.55
CA LYS A 337 13.51 -22.48 -23.36
C LYS A 337 13.78 -21.22 -22.55
N ILE A 338 12.73 -20.45 -22.32
CA ILE A 338 12.71 -19.30 -21.42
C ILE A 338 11.61 -19.55 -20.39
N VAL A 339 11.94 -19.49 -19.12
CA VAL A 339 10.95 -19.50 -18.03
C VAL A 339 10.98 -18.14 -17.40
N GLN A 340 9.84 -17.45 -17.40
CA GLN A 340 9.68 -16.14 -16.80
C GLN A 340 8.77 -16.25 -15.60
N VAL A 341 9.28 -15.87 -14.42
CA VAL A 341 8.54 -15.90 -13.16
C VAL A 341 8.23 -14.47 -12.76
N GLU A 342 6.95 -14.12 -12.81
CA GLU A 342 6.44 -12.79 -12.48
C GLU A 342 5.39 -12.90 -11.38
N LEU A 343 5.44 -12.00 -10.40
CA LEU A 343 4.53 -12.03 -9.26
C LEU A 343 3.12 -11.58 -9.64
N ASP A 344 3.03 -10.49 -10.42
CA ASP A 344 1.77 -9.80 -10.68
C ASP A 344 1.19 -10.16 -12.05
N PRO A 345 0.08 -10.91 -12.11
CA PRO A 345 -0.56 -11.25 -13.38
C PRO A 345 -1.01 -10.00 -14.17
N ALA A 346 -1.25 -8.87 -13.52
CA ALA A 346 -1.66 -7.64 -14.20
C ALA A 346 -0.50 -7.01 -15.00
N VAL A 347 0.75 -7.18 -14.57
CA VAL A 347 1.92 -6.77 -15.36
C VAL A 347 1.99 -7.57 -16.64
N ILE A 348 1.80 -8.90 -16.56
CA ILE A 348 1.76 -9.78 -17.74
C ILE A 348 0.61 -9.42 -18.70
N ASP A 349 -0.57 -9.09 -18.15
CA ASP A 349 -1.72 -8.67 -18.96
C ASP A 349 -1.44 -7.35 -19.69
N ILE A 350 -0.87 -6.36 -19.03
CA ILE A 350 -0.44 -5.09 -19.62
C ILE A 350 0.67 -5.32 -20.66
N ALA A 351 1.62 -6.21 -20.39
CA ALA A 351 2.68 -6.56 -21.31
C ALA A 351 2.15 -7.20 -22.61
N ARG A 352 1.14 -8.06 -22.51
CA ARG A 352 0.49 -8.71 -23.65
C ARG A 352 -0.42 -7.78 -24.44
N THR A 353 -0.90 -6.71 -23.83
CA THR A 353 -1.86 -5.77 -24.45
C THR A 353 -1.20 -4.43 -24.77
N THR A 354 -1.09 -3.55 -23.79
CA THR A 354 -0.65 -2.16 -23.95
C THR A 354 0.81 -2.06 -24.37
N LEU A 355 1.68 -2.94 -23.86
CA LEU A 355 3.12 -2.96 -24.14
C LEU A 355 3.53 -3.93 -25.26
N ARG A 356 2.56 -4.60 -25.88
CA ARG A 356 2.82 -5.58 -26.96
C ARG A 356 3.70 -5.03 -28.09
N GLY A 357 3.54 -3.74 -28.41
CA GLY A 357 4.37 -3.08 -29.42
C GLY A 357 5.82 -2.93 -28.99
N ALA A 358 6.09 -2.73 -27.71
CA ALA A 358 7.43 -2.56 -27.16
C ALA A 358 8.17 -3.91 -27.03
N ASN A 359 7.48 -4.94 -26.52
CA ASN A 359 8.08 -6.27 -26.32
C ASN A 359 7.96 -7.23 -27.53
N GLY A 360 7.33 -6.78 -28.63
CA GLY A 360 7.17 -7.60 -29.83
C GLY A 360 6.33 -8.86 -29.64
N GLY A 361 5.46 -8.92 -28.61
CA GLY A 361 4.65 -10.09 -28.29
C GLY A 361 5.47 -11.26 -27.71
N SER A 362 6.62 -11.00 -27.12
CA SER A 362 7.56 -12.01 -26.62
C SER A 362 6.94 -13.03 -25.67
N LEU A 363 6.03 -12.57 -24.78
CA LEU A 363 5.38 -13.43 -23.79
C LEU A 363 4.35 -14.42 -24.36
N ASP A 364 3.99 -14.29 -25.64
CA ASP A 364 3.11 -15.22 -26.35
C ASP A 364 3.90 -16.25 -27.19
N ASN A 365 5.25 -16.14 -27.20
CA ASN A 365 6.09 -17.06 -27.97
C ASN A 365 6.12 -18.44 -27.30
N PRO A 366 5.97 -19.56 -28.06
CA PRO A 366 5.95 -20.90 -27.49
C PRO A 366 7.23 -21.31 -26.76
N ARG A 367 8.35 -20.62 -26.97
CA ARG A 367 9.60 -20.83 -26.20
C ARG A 367 9.59 -20.16 -24.82
N VAL A 368 8.59 -19.31 -24.51
CA VAL A 368 8.46 -18.57 -23.25
C VAL A 368 7.34 -19.18 -22.42
N ALA A 369 7.70 -19.75 -21.28
CA ALA A 369 6.74 -20.21 -20.28
C ALA A 369 6.63 -19.15 -19.17
N VAL A 370 5.50 -18.46 -19.12
CA VAL A 370 5.20 -17.48 -18.06
C VAL A 370 4.60 -18.20 -16.86
N VAL A 371 5.18 -17.98 -15.70
CA VAL A 371 4.71 -18.50 -14.39
C VAL A 371 4.36 -17.33 -13.50
N THR A 372 3.12 -17.25 -13.07
CA THR A 372 2.67 -16.21 -12.12
C THR A 372 2.84 -16.72 -10.70
N GLU A 373 3.93 -16.34 -10.06
CA GLU A 373 4.30 -16.76 -8.70
C GLU A 373 5.37 -15.86 -8.13
N ASP A 374 5.47 -15.84 -6.80
CA ASP A 374 6.60 -15.25 -6.08
C ASP A 374 7.92 -15.96 -6.41
N ALA A 375 8.93 -15.21 -6.82
CA ALA A 375 10.21 -15.76 -7.27
C ALA A 375 10.92 -16.60 -6.20
N MET A 376 10.89 -16.18 -4.93
CA MET A 376 11.50 -16.93 -3.83
C MET A 376 10.75 -18.24 -3.57
N ASN A 377 9.42 -18.22 -3.61
CA ASN A 377 8.60 -19.43 -3.43
C ASN A 377 8.80 -20.41 -4.58
N TRP A 378 8.87 -19.90 -5.81
CA TRP A 378 9.15 -20.71 -6.98
C TRP A 378 10.50 -21.42 -6.87
N LEU A 379 11.57 -20.70 -6.47
CA LEU A 379 12.92 -21.25 -6.29
C LEU A 379 13.02 -22.25 -5.11
N ARG A 380 12.11 -22.21 -4.14
CA ARG A 380 12.04 -23.16 -3.01
C ARG A 380 11.44 -24.50 -3.38
N ARG A 381 10.81 -24.62 -4.53
CA ARG A 381 10.21 -25.90 -4.99
C ARG A 381 11.25 -27.02 -4.99
N PRO A 382 10.88 -28.27 -4.63
CA PRO A 382 11.80 -29.39 -4.57
C PRO A 382 12.47 -29.72 -5.90
N THR A 383 11.73 -29.51 -7.00
CA THR A 383 12.15 -29.80 -8.36
C THR A 383 12.14 -28.50 -9.16
N VAL A 384 13.26 -27.79 -9.15
CA VAL A 384 13.49 -26.65 -10.06
C VAL A 384 14.38 -27.12 -11.20
N ASP A 385 13.98 -26.83 -12.44
CA ASP A 385 14.83 -27.04 -13.61
C ASP A 385 16.14 -26.26 -13.44
N ARG A 386 17.21 -26.75 -14.05
CA ARG A 386 18.47 -26.02 -14.09
C ARG A 386 18.64 -25.33 -15.44
N PHE A 387 19.08 -24.07 -15.36
CA PHE A 387 19.22 -23.17 -16.49
C PHE A 387 20.69 -22.85 -16.77
N ASP A 388 20.99 -22.52 -18.03
CA ASP A 388 22.31 -22.09 -18.44
C ASP A 388 22.58 -20.64 -18.01
N ALA A 389 21.51 -19.84 -17.91
CA ALA A 389 21.57 -18.47 -17.42
C ALA A 389 20.37 -18.13 -16.53
N VAL A 390 20.58 -17.23 -15.57
CA VAL A 390 19.54 -16.62 -14.75
C VAL A 390 19.65 -15.10 -14.86
N ILE A 391 18.55 -14.46 -15.18
CA ILE A 391 18.41 -13.01 -15.24
C ILE A 391 17.50 -12.59 -14.10
N VAL A 392 17.98 -11.70 -13.24
CA VAL A 392 17.22 -11.14 -12.11
C VAL A 392 16.88 -9.69 -12.46
N ASP A 393 15.63 -9.48 -12.83
CA ASP A 393 15.07 -8.21 -13.29
C ASP A 393 13.90 -7.83 -12.39
N LEU A 394 14.22 -7.49 -11.16
CA LEU A 394 13.28 -7.17 -10.09
C LEU A 394 13.30 -5.67 -9.80
N PRO A 395 12.20 -5.08 -9.29
CA PRO A 395 12.19 -3.69 -8.82
C PRO A 395 13.24 -3.44 -7.74
N ASP A 396 13.61 -2.18 -7.57
CA ASP A 396 14.54 -1.75 -6.54
C ASP A 396 14.04 -2.11 -5.12
N PRO A 397 14.93 -2.56 -4.23
CA PRO A 397 14.56 -3.07 -2.90
C PRO A 397 14.28 -1.95 -1.88
N ASP A 398 13.30 -1.12 -2.12
CA ASP A 398 12.87 0.00 -1.27
C ASP A 398 11.87 -0.41 -0.17
N THR A 399 11.33 -1.63 -0.25
CA THR A 399 10.44 -2.22 0.75
C THR A 399 11.03 -3.51 1.34
N PRO A 400 10.66 -3.89 2.58
CA PRO A 400 11.08 -5.18 3.15
C PRO A 400 10.66 -6.39 2.30
N MET A 401 9.54 -6.29 1.60
CA MET A 401 9.04 -7.32 0.70
C MET A 401 9.97 -7.52 -0.50
N LEU A 402 10.50 -6.45 -1.08
CA LEU A 402 11.48 -6.49 -2.16
C LEU A 402 12.88 -6.79 -1.63
N GLY A 403 13.25 -6.25 -0.46
CA GLY A 403 14.56 -6.46 0.17
C GLY A 403 14.92 -7.94 0.39
N ARG A 404 13.92 -8.82 0.63
CA ARG A 404 14.15 -10.28 0.74
C ARG A 404 14.67 -10.91 -0.56
N LEU A 405 14.36 -10.33 -1.72
CA LEU A 405 14.82 -10.78 -3.05
C LEU A 405 16.25 -10.29 -3.38
N TYR A 406 16.84 -9.54 -2.47
CA TYR A 406 18.24 -9.07 -2.52
C TYR A 406 19.05 -9.58 -1.31
N SER A 407 18.67 -10.75 -0.78
CA SER A 407 19.31 -11.39 0.37
C SER A 407 20.25 -12.52 -0.04
N THR A 408 21.19 -12.86 0.85
CA THR A 408 22.09 -14.01 0.67
C THR A 408 21.34 -15.31 0.45
N GLU A 409 20.19 -15.48 1.11
CA GLU A 409 19.34 -16.67 1.01
C GLU A 409 18.65 -16.77 -0.36
N PHE A 410 18.23 -15.63 -0.92
CA PHE A 410 17.67 -15.61 -2.26
C PHE A 410 18.69 -16.02 -3.32
N TYR A 411 19.89 -15.44 -3.28
CA TYR A 411 20.95 -15.81 -4.21
C TYR A 411 21.41 -17.26 -4.01
N ALA A 412 21.39 -17.79 -2.78
CA ALA A 412 21.66 -19.20 -2.52
C ALA A 412 20.59 -20.13 -3.15
N LEU A 413 19.33 -19.70 -3.19
CA LEU A 413 18.27 -20.45 -3.90
C LEU A 413 18.52 -20.43 -5.42
N ILE A 414 18.92 -19.30 -6.01
CA ILE A 414 19.25 -19.21 -7.44
C ILE A 414 20.38 -20.18 -7.80
N ALA A 415 21.35 -20.40 -6.91
CA ALA A 415 22.43 -21.35 -7.14
C ALA A 415 21.95 -22.78 -7.43
N ARG A 416 20.76 -23.16 -6.93
CA ARG A 416 20.16 -24.48 -7.19
C ARG A 416 19.56 -24.56 -8.60
N ALA A 417 19.11 -23.42 -9.14
CA ALA A 417 18.54 -23.30 -10.47
C ALA A 417 19.59 -23.13 -11.57
N LEU A 418 20.85 -22.85 -11.24
CA LEU A 418 21.93 -22.73 -12.19
C LEU A 418 22.58 -24.09 -12.47
N ARG A 419 22.92 -24.32 -13.74
CA ARG A 419 23.81 -25.40 -14.16
C ARG A 419 25.26 -25.10 -13.75
N PRO A 420 26.13 -26.11 -13.62
CA PRO A 420 27.55 -25.88 -13.49
C PRO A 420 28.07 -25.00 -14.65
N GLY A 421 28.77 -23.91 -14.30
CA GLY A 421 29.23 -22.93 -15.28
C GLY A 421 28.19 -21.94 -15.80
N GLY A 422 26.94 -22.06 -15.33
CA GLY A 422 25.89 -21.09 -15.65
C GLY A 422 26.14 -19.71 -15.05
N LEU A 423 25.66 -18.67 -15.74
CA LEU A 423 25.84 -17.27 -15.36
C LEU A 423 24.55 -16.68 -14.80
N MET A 424 24.71 -15.73 -13.89
CA MET A 424 23.61 -14.91 -13.36
C MET A 424 23.93 -13.44 -13.60
N VAL A 425 22.96 -12.68 -14.10
CA VAL A 425 22.99 -11.21 -14.08
C VAL A 425 21.87 -10.69 -13.20
N VAL A 426 22.20 -9.72 -12.35
CA VAL A 426 21.27 -9.04 -11.47
C VAL A 426 21.29 -7.55 -11.80
N GLN A 427 20.13 -6.95 -12.03
CA GLN A 427 20.00 -5.50 -11.94
C GLN A 427 20.26 -5.07 -10.50
N ALA A 428 20.98 -3.99 -10.28
CA ALA A 428 21.49 -3.64 -8.95
C ALA A 428 21.26 -2.17 -8.57
N GLY A 429 20.43 -1.46 -9.31
CA GLY A 429 20.16 -0.04 -9.10
C GLY A 429 21.30 0.87 -9.60
N SER A 430 21.26 2.12 -9.20
CA SER A 430 22.23 3.11 -9.67
C SER A 430 23.46 3.19 -8.78
N PRO A 431 24.68 2.97 -9.30
CA PRO A 431 25.91 3.21 -8.53
C PRO A 431 26.14 4.70 -8.22
N PHE A 432 25.45 5.60 -8.93
CA PHE A 432 25.51 7.04 -8.70
C PHE A 432 24.48 7.50 -7.68
N SER A 433 23.18 7.22 -7.89
CA SER A 433 22.10 7.67 -7.02
C SER A 433 22.03 6.87 -5.71
N THR A 434 22.24 5.55 -5.77
CA THR A 434 22.15 4.64 -4.62
C THR A 434 23.41 3.80 -4.43
N PRO A 435 24.60 4.43 -4.30
CA PRO A 435 25.88 3.71 -4.34
C PRO A 435 26.03 2.66 -3.24
N THR A 436 25.50 2.91 -2.04
CA THR A 436 25.57 1.95 -0.94
C THR A 436 24.72 0.71 -1.21
N ALA A 437 23.50 0.87 -1.73
CA ALA A 437 22.62 -0.24 -2.13
C ALA A 437 23.24 -1.07 -3.26
N TYR A 438 23.79 -0.41 -4.28
CA TYR A 438 24.49 -1.08 -5.37
C TYR A 438 25.63 -1.98 -4.88
N TRP A 439 26.56 -1.44 -4.08
CA TRP A 439 27.68 -2.21 -3.56
C TRP A 439 27.26 -3.24 -2.52
N ARG A 440 26.14 -3.02 -1.80
CA ARG A 440 25.57 -4.03 -0.93
C ARG A 440 25.01 -5.21 -1.72
N THR A 441 24.35 -4.97 -2.86
CA THR A 441 23.93 -6.04 -3.77
C THR A 441 25.11 -6.89 -4.20
N VAL A 442 26.20 -6.26 -4.65
CA VAL A 442 27.45 -6.94 -5.02
C VAL A 442 28.03 -7.75 -3.85
N SER A 443 28.08 -7.15 -2.65
CA SER A 443 28.57 -7.82 -1.43
C SER A 443 27.68 -9.02 -1.06
N THR A 444 26.37 -8.89 -1.17
CA THR A 444 25.39 -9.94 -0.84
C THR A 444 25.53 -11.14 -1.79
N ILE A 445 25.69 -10.89 -3.08
CA ILE A 445 25.91 -11.95 -4.07
C ILE A 445 27.23 -12.68 -3.79
N ARG A 446 28.30 -11.95 -3.44
CA ARG A 446 29.58 -12.56 -3.02
C ARG A 446 29.43 -13.42 -1.77
N ALA A 447 28.73 -12.92 -0.76
CA ALA A 447 28.46 -13.66 0.48
C ALA A 447 27.64 -14.94 0.25
N ALA A 448 26.80 -14.97 -0.80
CA ALA A 448 26.08 -16.17 -1.23
C ALA A 448 26.95 -17.19 -2.00
N GLY A 449 28.27 -16.94 -2.12
CA GLY A 449 29.24 -17.88 -2.70
C GLY A 449 29.44 -17.74 -4.21
N TYR A 450 29.20 -16.55 -4.77
CA TYR A 450 29.47 -16.24 -6.18
C TYR A 450 30.73 -15.40 -6.35
N ALA A 451 31.44 -15.63 -7.45
CA ALA A 451 32.42 -14.70 -7.99
C ALA A 451 31.66 -13.66 -8.84
N VAL A 452 31.86 -12.36 -8.59
CA VAL A 452 31.03 -11.27 -9.11
C VAL A 452 31.88 -10.22 -9.80
N THR A 453 31.45 -9.84 -11.01
CA THR A 453 31.96 -8.69 -11.77
C THR A 453 30.87 -7.63 -11.83
N PRO A 454 31.01 -6.50 -11.13
CA PRO A 454 30.11 -5.37 -11.23
C PRO A 454 30.39 -4.59 -12.52
N TYR A 455 29.35 -4.01 -13.13
CA TYR A 455 29.44 -3.11 -14.28
C TYR A 455 28.24 -2.18 -14.33
N HIS A 456 28.34 -1.07 -15.06
CA HIS A 456 27.28 -0.07 -15.17
C HIS A 456 27.26 0.56 -16.56
N VAL A 457 26.09 1.05 -16.96
CA VAL A 457 25.90 1.76 -18.22
C VAL A 457 24.99 2.96 -18.03
N HIS A 458 25.16 3.96 -18.87
CA HIS A 458 24.28 5.11 -18.88
C HIS A 458 23.00 4.83 -19.67
N VAL A 459 21.84 4.88 -18.99
CA VAL A 459 20.50 4.81 -19.56
C VAL A 459 19.87 6.20 -19.40
N PRO A 460 19.67 6.99 -20.46
CA PRO A 460 19.29 8.41 -20.35
C PRO A 460 18.06 8.72 -19.48
N THR A 461 17.09 7.80 -19.41
CA THR A 461 15.89 7.97 -18.56
C THR A 461 16.09 7.53 -17.12
N PHE A 462 17.09 6.68 -16.82
CA PHE A 462 17.42 6.18 -15.47
C PHE A 462 18.67 6.83 -14.88
N GLY A 463 19.53 7.39 -15.72
CA GLY A 463 20.87 7.81 -15.35
C GLY A 463 21.87 6.66 -15.46
N ASP A 464 22.83 6.62 -14.53
CA ASP A 464 23.83 5.57 -14.47
C ASP A 464 23.26 4.33 -13.79
N TRP A 465 23.18 3.20 -14.50
CA TRP A 465 22.51 1.99 -14.03
C TRP A 465 23.48 0.82 -13.93
N GLY A 466 23.43 0.11 -12.82
CA GLY A 466 24.38 -0.91 -12.45
C GLY A 466 23.83 -2.33 -12.53
N PHE A 467 24.74 -3.24 -12.82
CA PHE A 467 24.50 -4.68 -12.94
C PHE A 467 25.59 -5.46 -12.23
N ALA A 468 25.29 -6.70 -11.86
CA ALA A 468 26.24 -7.64 -11.29
C ALA A 468 26.19 -8.94 -12.09
N LEU A 469 27.26 -9.24 -12.85
CA LEU A 469 27.45 -10.54 -13.49
C LEU A 469 28.13 -11.49 -12.51
N ALA A 470 27.57 -12.66 -12.31
CA ALA A 470 28.01 -13.60 -11.30
C ALA A 470 28.04 -15.04 -11.82
N GLN A 471 28.98 -15.82 -11.33
CA GLN A 471 29.01 -17.27 -11.50
C GLN A 471 29.36 -17.98 -10.20
N ARG A 472 28.87 -19.21 -10.08
CA ARG A 472 29.17 -20.06 -8.92
C ARG A 472 30.47 -20.83 -9.16
N ALA A 473 31.44 -20.63 -8.31
CA ALA A 473 32.79 -21.20 -8.38
C ALA A 473 33.65 -20.63 -9.53
N GLY A 474 34.95 -20.51 -9.26
CA GLY A 474 35.96 -20.01 -10.20
C GLY A 474 36.26 -18.52 -10.01
N THR A 475 36.81 -17.92 -11.05
CA THR A 475 37.14 -16.48 -11.11
C THR A 475 35.90 -15.68 -11.50
N ALA A 476 35.86 -14.38 -11.15
CA ALA A 476 34.81 -13.49 -11.56
C ALA A 476 34.66 -13.48 -13.10
N PRO A 477 33.46 -13.70 -13.63
CA PRO A 477 33.24 -13.81 -15.07
C PRO A 477 33.43 -12.46 -15.75
N ALA A 478 34.14 -12.44 -16.88
CA ALA A 478 34.27 -11.23 -17.68
C ALA A 478 32.98 -10.98 -18.47
N PRO A 479 32.36 -9.79 -18.40
CA PRO A 479 31.20 -9.47 -19.24
C PRO A 479 31.59 -9.54 -20.71
N ARG A 480 30.80 -10.26 -21.51
CA ARG A 480 31.06 -10.46 -22.96
C ARG A 480 29.77 -10.38 -23.74
N VAL A 481 29.86 -9.87 -24.95
CA VAL A 481 28.81 -10.04 -25.95
C VAL A 481 28.98 -11.43 -26.58
N PRO A 482 27.98 -12.33 -26.49
CA PRO A 482 28.09 -13.67 -27.09
C PRO A 482 28.37 -13.61 -28.59
N ALA A 483 29.16 -14.54 -29.11
CA ALA A 483 29.52 -14.57 -30.52
C ALA A 483 28.29 -14.75 -31.45
N ASN A 484 27.22 -15.36 -30.96
CA ASN A 484 25.95 -15.56 -31.65
C ASN A 484 24.91 -14.48 -31.36
N ALA A 485 25.28 -13.36 -30.73
CA ALA A 485 24.37 -12.25 -30.51
C ALA A 485 23.92 -11.65 -31.85
N PRO A 486 22.65 -11.26 -32.00
CA PRO A 486 22.17 -10.52 -33.15
C PRO A 486 22.81 -9.11 -33.18
N PRO A 487 22.69 -8.35 -34.27
CA PRO A 487 23.08 -6.94 -34.26
C PRO A 487 22.38 -6.18 -33.12
N LEU A 488 23.16 -5.57 -32.23
CA LEU A 488 22.72 -4.82 -31.07
C LEU A 488 22.68 -3.32 -31.38
N ARG A 489 21.79 -2.58 -30.74
CA ARG A 489 21.66 -1.13 -30.94
C ARG A 489 22.67 -0.32 -30.13
N PHE A 490 23.04 -0.82 -28.96
CA PHE A 490 23.91 -0.13 -28.01
C PHE A 490 25.12 -0.95 -27.62
N LEU A 491 24.93 -2.21 -27.21
CA LEU A 491 25.97 -2.98 -26.59
C LEU A 491 26.96 -3.53 -27.59
N ASN A 492 28.23 -3.36 -27.29
CA ASN A 492 29.34 -4.02 -27.95
C ASN A 492 30.45 -4.30 -26.94
N GLN A 493 31.51 -5.01 -27.31
CA GLN A 493 32.54 -5.38 -26.36
C GLN A 493 33.28 -4.17 -25.78
N GLN A 494 33.50 -3.10 -26.54
CA GLN A 494 34.17 -1.90 -26.07
C GLN A 494 33.33 -1.17 -25.01
N VAL A 495 31.98 -1.14 -25.17
CA VAL A 495 31.08 -0.60 -24.16
C VAL A 495 31.13 -1.44 -22.88
N LEU A 496 31.15 -2.76 -23.00
CA LEU A 496 31.25 -3.66 -21.83
C LEU A 496 32.59 -3.52 -21.11
N ASP A 497 33.69 -3.38 -21.86
CA ASP A 497 35.00 -3.18 -21.28
C ASP A 497 35.08 -1.86 -20.49
N ALA A 498 34.47 -0.80 -21.00
CA ALA A 498 34.34 0.49 -20.33
C ALA A 498 33.37 0.44 -19.13
N ALA A 499 32.34 -0.38 -19.21
CA ALA A 499 31.30 -0.52 -18.17
C ALA A 499 31.83 -1.05 -16.83
N GLY A 500 33.00 -1.68 -16.81
CA GLY A 500 33.67 -2.16 -15.59
C GLY A 500 34.49 -1.09 -14.88
N VAL A 501 34.54 0.14 -15.39
CA VAL A 501 35.34 1.24 -14.83
C VAL A 501 34.48 2.14 -13.98
N PHE A 502 34.77 2.21 -12.67
CA PHE A 502 34.06 3.05 -11.72
C PHE A 502 34.94 4.23 -11.31
N SER A 503 34.39 5.45 -11.34
CA SER A 503 35.04 6.62 -10.78
C SER A 503 35.12 6.56 -9.25
N GLY A 504 35.94 7.42 -8.63
CA GLY A 504 36.20 7.35 -7.19
C GLY A 504 34.97 7.61 -6.31
N ASP A 505 34.00 8.39 -6.79
CA ASP A 505 32.76 8.73 -6.09
C ASP A 505 31.71 7.61 -6.10
N ILE A 506 31.70 6.78 -7.14
CA ILE A 506 30.80 5.63 -7.30
C ILE A 506 31.50 4.28 -7.12
N GLY A 507 32.78 4.30 -6.78
CA GLY A 507 33.63 3.11 -6.64
C GLY A 507 33.27 2.20 -5.47
N PRO A 508 33.98 1.06 -5.34
CA PRO A 508 33.70 0.05 -4.34
C PRO A 508 33.65 0.58 -2.91
N ARG A 509 32.63 0.15 -2.15
CA ARG A 509 32.43 0.49 -0.74
C ARG A 509 32.45 -0.76 0.12
N PRO A 510 33.08 -0.72 1.31
CA PRO A 510 33.02 -1.83 2.27
C PRO A 510 31.65 -1.83 2.94
N VAL A 511 30.76 -2.70 2.49
CA VAL A 511 29.41 -2.87 3.04
C VAL A 511 29.16 -4.33 3.39
N GLU A 512 28.45 -4.56 4.49
CA GLU A 512 28.03 -5.90 4.89
C GLU A 512 26.91 -6.41 3.97
N PRO A 513 26.77 -7.75 3.80
CA PRO A 513 25.70 -8.31 2.99
C PRO A 513 24.32 -8.09 3.62
N SER A 514 23.29 -8.10 2.80
CA SER A 514 21.88 -8.10 3.21
C SER A 514 21.39 -9.54 3.39
N THR A 515 20.64 -9.81 4.47
CA THR A 515 20.07 -11.12 4.80
C THR A 515 18.56 -11.00 5.02
N LEU A 516 17.84 -12.13 5.12
CA LEU A 516 16.41 -12.12 5.37
C LEU A 516 16.02 -11.51 6.73
N ASP A 517 16.83 -11.74 7.75
CA ASP A 517 16.62 -11.23 9.11
C ASP A 517 17.16 -9.79 9.29
N ASN A 518 18.04 -9.33 8.39
CA ASN A 518 18.59 -7.97 8.40
C ASN A 518 18.67 -7.39 6.99
N PRO A 519 17.54 -6.94 6.41
CA PRO A 519 17.45 -6.45 5.05
C PRO A 519 17.96 -4.99 4.93
N ARG A 520 19.23 -4.75 5.25
CA ARG A 520 19.88 -3.42 5.25
C ARG A 520 19.79 -2.69 3.91
N ILE A 521 19.66 -3.44 2.82
CA ILE A 521 19.54 -2.86 1.48
C ILE A 521 18.34 -1.94 1.33
N VAL A 522 17.25 -2.20 2.09
CA VAL A 522 16.03 -1.38 2.07
C VAL A 522 16.31 0.04 2.56
N GLU A 523 17.08 0.16 3.63
CA GLU A 523 17.46 1.44 4.20
C GLU A 523 18.41 2.20 3.27
N ASP A 524 19.41 1.50 2.71
CA ASP A 524 20.35 2.09 1.76
C ASP A 524 19.65 2.61 0.49
N MET A 525 18.64 1.87 0.01
CA MET A 525 17.89 2.28 -1.17
C MET A 525 17.07 3.54 -0.91
N ARG A 526 16.42 3.63 0.24
CA ARG A 526 15.61 4.79 0.63
C ARG A 526 16.44 6.06 0.81
N HIS A 527 17.59 5.97 1.48
CA HIS A 527 18.46 7.13 1.71
C HIS A 527 19.27 7.53 0.47
N GLY A 528 19.34 6.69 -0.55
CA GLY A 528 20.12 6.98 -1.75
C GLY A 528 19.47 7.98 -2.69
N TYR A 529 18.16 8.14 -2.62
CA TYR A 529 17.39 9.09 -3.43
C TYR A 529 17.09 10.42 -2.70
N ASP A 530 17.46 10.53 -1.40
CA ASP A 530 17.41 11.76 -0.61
C ASP A 530 18.68 12.60 -0.89
#